data_b09684c8d474181ca58fbd0267723049
#
_entry.id   b09684c8d474181ca58fbd0267723049
#
_cell.length_a   1.000
_cell.length_b   1.000
_cell.length_c   1.000
_cell.angle_alpha   90.00
_cell.angle_beta   90.00
_cell.angle_gamma   90.00
#
_symmetry.space_group_name_H-M   'P 1'
#
loop_
_entity.id
_entity.type
_entity.pdbx_description
1 polymer ?
#
loop_
_entity_poly.entity_id
_entity_poly.type
_entity_poly.pdbx_seq_one_letter_code
_entity_poly.pdbx_strand_id
1 'polypeptide(L)'
;VIEKAVMTGLLFFVVLIVRVGYIQSFQGEYYSKMSIRRTIKTDTIFANRGNIYATDGNLLATTMSKYTVRLDMVTIENKLFENKINALSDSLSVMFNRPSSYYRNYLRNAKRKKNRYLLLTRNIGYIDYARLKTFPILKLGPYKGGLITEQKNVRARPLGLSVIHISPHHRSS
;
A
#
# COMPACT_ATOMS: atom_id res chain seq x y z
N VAL A 1 33.46 21.19 47.02
CA VAL A 1 32.60 20.18 46.33
C VAL A 1 32.10 20.70 45.02
N ILE A 2 31.61 21.95 44.92
CA ILE A 2 31.04 22.57 43.71
C ILE A 2 32.10 22.72 42.62
N GLU A 3 33.30 23.18 42.92
CA GLU A 3 34.39 23.34 41.95
C GLU A 3 34.76 22.01 41.26
N LYS A 4 34.87 20.93 42.02
CA LYS A 4 35.16 19.60 41.45
C LYS A 4 34.05 19.12 40.56
N ALA A 5 32.78 19.36 40.89
CA ALA A 5 31.65 19.01 40.04
C ALA A 5 31.64 19.82 38.73
N VAL A 6 31.94 21.11 38.76
CA VAL A 6 32.05 21.96 37.59
C VAL A 6 33.21 21.51 36.66
N MET A 7 34.39 21.23 37.26
CA MET A 7 35.54 20.71 36.50
C MET A 7 35.22 19.37 35.79
N THR A 8 34.55 18.46 36.51
CA THR A 8 34.15 17.16 35.92
C THR A 8 33.15 17.34 34.80
N GLY A 9 32.18 18.24 34.96
CA GLY A 9 31.21 18.56 33.88
C GLY A 9 31.87 19.17 32.65
N LEU A 10 32.82 20.08 32.84
CA LEU A 10 33.55 20.71 31.76
C LEU A 10 34.42 19.68 30.98
N LEU A 11 35.11 18.80 31.73
CA LEU A 11 35.90 17.72 31.11
C LEU A 11 35.01 16.77 30.30
N PHE A 12 33.84 16.39 30.80
CA PHE A 12 32.89 15.57 30.08
C PHE A 12 32.39 16.25 28.79
N PHE A 13 32.13 17.55 28.85
CA PHE A 13 31.70 18.33 27.69
C PHE A 13 32.77 18.38 26.60
N VAL A 14 34.04 18.56 26.98
CA VAL A 14 35.17 18.53 26.01
C VAL A 14 35.29 17.16 25.38
N VAL A 15 35.13 16.07 26.10
CA VAL A 15 35.14 14.69 25.54
C VAL A 15 34.01 14.50 24.52
N LEU A 16 32.81 15.03 24.78
CA LEU A 16 31.69 14.96 23.86
C LEU A 16 32.00 15.71 22.54
N ILE A 17 32.56 16.93 22.64
CA ILE A 17 32.91 17.72 21.44
C ILE A 17 33.96 16.98 20.58
N VAL A 18 35.00 16.46 21.21
CA VAL A 18 36.02 15.67 20.50
C VAL A 18 35.43 14.45 19.85
N ARG A 19 34.52 13.75 20.53
CA ARG A 19 33.82 12.58 20.00
C ARG A 19 32.95 12.91 18.79
N VAL A 20 32.20 14.01 18.84
CA VAL A 20 31.38 14.48 17.73
C VAL A 20 32.24 14.86 16.54
N GLY A 21 33.32 15.61 16.76
CA GLY A 21 34.28 15.98 15.70
C GLY A 21 34.93 14.76 15.04
N TYR A 22 35.28 13.74 15.82
CA TYR A 22 35.81 12.48 15.31
C TYR A 22 34.79 11.76 14.40
N ILE A 23 33.53 11.64 14.85
CA ILE A 23 32.48 10.99 14.08
C ILE A 23 32.22 11.73 12.75
N GLN A 24 32.17 13.06 12.79
CA GLN A 24 31.93 13.85 11.59
C GLN A 24 33.09 13.75 10.58
N SER A 25 34.34 13.76 11.06
CA SER A 25 35.50 13.75 10.18
C SER A 25 35.83 12.39 9.59
N PHE A 26 35.71 11.32 10.39
CA PHE A 26 36.11 9.96 9.97
C PHE A 26 34.97 9.03 9.60
N GLN A 27 33.78 9.23 10.15
CA GLN A 27 32.63 8.35 9.91
C GLN A 27 31.50 9.02 9.12
N GLY A 28 31.63 10.31 8.78
CA GLY A 28 30.59 11.06 8.07
C GLY A 28 30.20 10.43 6.74
N GLU A 29 31.17 9.97 5.97
CA GLU A 29 30.91 9.31 4.68
C GLU A 29 30.20 7.97 4.82
N TYR A 30 30.57 7.18 5.83
CA TYR A 30 29.92 5.91 6.15
C TYR A 30 28.44 6.09 6.51
N TYR A 31 28.14 7.03 7.42
CA TYR A 31 26.77 7.32 7.82
C TYR A 31 25.94 7.98 6.72
N SER A 32 26.55 8.82 5.88
CA SER A 32 25.89 9.39 4.71
C SER A 32 25.49 8.31 3.72
N LYS A 33 26.37 7.38 3.38
CA LYS A 33 26.06 6.24 2.51
C LYS A 33 24.95 5.33 3.09
N MET A 34 24.98 5.11 4.41
CA MET A 34 23.95 4.33 5.09
C MET A 34 22.60 5.06 5.09
N SER A 35 22.58 6.36 5.31
CA SER A 35 21.38 7.20 5.22
C SER A 35 20.74 7.13 3.83
N ILE A 36 21.53 7.29 2.78
CA ILE A 36 21.07 7.20 1.39
C ILE A 36 20.43 5.82 1.13
N ARG A 37 21.07 4.74 1.51
CA ARG A 37 20.53 3.37 1.33
C ARG A 37 19.20 3.13 2.07
N ARG A 38 18.98 3.77 3.21
CA ARG A 38 17.76 3.62 4.01
C ARG A 38 16.65 4.58 3.59
N THR A 39 17.00 5.74 3.06
CA THR A 39 16.06 6.81 2.72
C THR A 39 15.63 6.74 1.25
N ILE A 40 16.54 6.38 0.34
CA ILE A 40 16.20 6.26 -1.08
C ILE A 40 15.70 4.85 -1.36
N LYS A 41 14.40 4.74 -1.52
CA LYS A 41 13.76 3.54 -2.05
C LYS A 41 13.60 3.72 -3.56
N THR A 42 14.36 2.96 -4.34
CA THR A 42 14.20 2.95 -5.79
C THR A 42 12.98 2.10 -6.13
N ASP A 43 11.88 2.74 -6.49
CA ASP A 43 10.71 2.05 -7.02
C ASP A 43 10.81 1.96 -8.54
N THR A 44 10.78 0.74 -9.06
CA THR A 44 10.76 0.51 -10.50
C THR A 44 9.34 0.75 -11.03
N ILE A 45 9.16 1.84 -11.77
CA ILE A 45 7.90 2.12 -12.46
C ILE A 45 7.96 1.36 -13.79
N PHE A 46 7.18 0.28 -13.88
CA PHE A 46 7.05 -0.47 -15.13
C PHE A 46 6.26 0.36 -16.15
N ALA A 47 6.76 0.43 -17.38
CA ALA A 47 6.06 1.07 -18.48
C ALA A 47 4.70 0.41 -18.72
N ASN A 48 3.66 1.21 -18.92
CA ASN A 48 2.35 0.72 -19.29
C ASN A 48 2.38 0.24 -20.73
N ARG A 49 1.95 -1.01 -20.93
CA ARG A 49 1.80 -1.55 -22.30
C ARG A 49 0.64 -0.86 -23.00
N GLY A 50 0.84 -0.44 -24.25
CA GLY A 50 -0.20 0.15 -25.08
C GLY A 50 -1.36 -0.81 -25.39
N ASN A 51 -2.39 -0.28 -26.02
CA ASN A 51 -3.53 -1.06 -26.52
C ASN A 51 -3.14 -1.82 -27.77
N ILE A 52 -3.78 -2.96 -28.01
CA ILE A 52 -3.68 -3.73 -29.26
C ILE A 52 -5.06 -3.74 -29.87
N TYR A 53 -5.15 -3.31 -31.12
CA TYR A 53 -6.36 -3.31 -31.93
C TYR A 53 -6.26 -4.32 -33.06
N ALA A 54 -7.37 -4.90 -33.47
CA ALA A 54 -7.47 -5.70 -34.65
C ALA A 54 -7.58 -4.78 -35.91
N THR A 55 -7.49 -5.35 -37.09
CA THR A 55 -7.65 -4.62 -38.38
C THR A 55 -9.01 -3.95 -38.54
N ASP A 56 -10.04 -4.49 -37.88
CA ASP A 56 -11.41 -3.96 -37.84
C ASP A 56 -11.62 -2.88 -36.76
N GLY A 57 -10.55 -2.46 -36.06
CA GLY A 57 -10.60 -1.47 -34.98
C GLY A 57 -11.03 -2.01 -33.62
N ASN A 58 -11.35 -3.30 -33.48
CA ASN A 58 -11.74 -3.90 -32.23
C ASN A 58 -10.57 -3.98 -31.26
N LEU A 59 -10.82 -3.67 -29.96
CA LEU A 59 -9.82 -3.69 -28.89
C LEU A 59 -9.51 -5.14 -28.46
N LEU A 60 -8.38 -5.68 -28.88
CA LEU A 60 -7.95 -7.03 -28.53
C LEU A 60 -7.34 -7.12 -27.15
N ALA A 61 -6.55 -6.13 -26.76
CA ALA A 61 -5.94 -6.12 -25.44
C ALA A 61 -5.65 -4.69 -24.96
N THR A 62 -5.93 -4.45 -23.69
CA THR A 62 -5.70 -3.16 -23.03
C THR A 62 -5.11 -3.35 -21.64
N THR A 63 -4.55 -2.30 -21.09
CA THR A 63 -4.07 -2.29 -19.71
C THR A 63 -5.13 -1.66 -18.81
N MET A 64 -5.58 -2.40 -17.80
CA MET A 64 -6.55 -1.93 -16.81
C MET A 64 -5.94 -1.92 -15.43
N SER A 65 -6.20 -0.86 -14.67
CA SER A 65 -5.81 -0.78 -13.27
C SER A 65 -6.74 -1.61 -12.39
N LYS A 66 -6.17 -2.51 -11.61
CA LYS A 66 -6.85 -3.27 -10.57
C LYS A 66 -6.32 -2.88 -9.21
N TYR A 67 -7.19 -2.88 -8.22
CA TYR A 67 -6.89 -2.44 -6.87
C TYR A 67 -7.01 -3.60 -5.89
N THR A 68 -6.01 -3.73 -5.02
CA THR A 68 -6.06 -4.58 -3.83
C THR A 68 -6.22 -3.67 -2.62
N VAL A 69 -7.25 -3.93 -1.83
CA VAL A 69 -7.56 -3.12 -0.66
C VAL A 69 -7.28 -3.91 0.61
N ARG A 70 -6.52 -3.29 1.50
CA ARG A 70 -6.16 -3.83 2.80
C ARG A 70 -6.48 -2.83 3.90
N LEU A 71 -6.54 -3.30 5.13
CA LEU A 71 -6.83 -2.47 6.31
C LEU A 71 -5.76 -2.65 7.37
N ASP A 72 -5.29 -1.53 7.92
CA ASP A 72 -4.53 -1.50 9.16
C ASP A 72 -5.48 -1.37 10.35
N MET A 73 -5.70 -2.47 11.05
CA MET A 73 -6.59 -2.50 12.20
C MET A 73 -6.00 -1.80 13.43
N VAL A 74 -4.70 -1.53 13.46
CA VAL A 74 -4.06 -0.82 14.56
C VAL A 74 -4.34 0.68 14.47
N THR A 75 -4.29 1.24 13.27
CA THR A 75 -4.53 2.68 13.01
C THR A 75 -5.96 3.11 13.35
N ILE A 76 -6.95 2.22 13.21
CA ILE A 76 -8.35 2.54 13.49
C ILE A 76 -8.56 2.62 15.00
N GLU A 77 -9.04 3.76 15.51
CA GLU A 77 -9.37 3.96 16.93
C GLU A 77 -10.47 2.99 17.38
N ASN A 78 -10.40 2.47 18.63
CA ASN A 78 -11.35 1.49 19.15
C ASN A 78 -12.79 2.04 19.21
N LYS A 79 -12.97 3.28 19.68
CA LYS A 79 -14.29 3.93 19.73
C LYS A 79 -14.92 4.06 18.34
N LEU A 80 -14.12 4.51 17.37
CA LEU A 80 -14.57 4.64 15.98
C LEU A 80 -14.94 3.28 15.38
N PHE A 81 -14.12 2.26 15.66
CA PHE A 81 -14.35 0.90 15.17
C PHE A 81 -15.66 0.32 15.69
N GLU A 82 -15.90 0.32 17.02
CA GLU A 82 -17.12 -0.24 17.60
C GLU A 82 -18.39 0.50 17.14
N ASN A 83 -18.33 1.82 17.01
CA ASN A 83 -19.46 2.63 16.57
C ASN A 83 -19.83 2.42 15.09
N LYS A 84 -18.87 2.08 14.24
CA LYS A 84 -19.05 2.04 12.77
C LYS A 84 -18.91 0.64 12.16
N ILE A 85 -18.53 -0.38 12.93
CA ILE A 85 -18.31 -1.74 12.43
C ILE A 85 -19.58 -2.34 11.81
N ASN A 86 -20.76 -2.10 12.38
CA ASN A 86 -22.02 -2.62 11.84
C ASN A 86 -22.28 -1.99 10.46
N ALA A 87 -22.26 -0.68 10.36
CA ALA A 87 -22.49 0.03 9.11
C ALA A 87 -21.43 -0.32 8.04
N LEU A 88 -20.16 -0.52 8.43
CA LEU A 88 -19.12 -1.00 7.50
C LEU A 88 -19.41 -2.42 7.03
N SER A 89 -19.78 -3.33 7.94
CA SER A 89 -20.08 -4.73 7.61
C SER A 89 -21.28 -4.85 6.70
N ASP A 90 -22.31 -4.03 6.89
CA ASP A 90 -23.50 -4.00 6.04
C ASP A 90 -23.17 -3.47 4.64
N SER A 91 -22.36 -2.40 4.54
CA SER A 91 -21.90 -1.88 3.26
C SER A 91 -21.05 -2.90 2.48
N LEU A 92 -20.17 -3.64 3.16
CA LEU A 92 -19.38 -4.71 2.55
C LEU A 92 -20.24 -5.90 2.14
N SER A 93 -21.26 -6.24 2.93
CA SER A 93 -22.23 -7.29 2.63
C SER A 93 -22.93 -7.05 1.30
N VAL A 94 -23.44 -5.84 1.11
CA VAL A 94 -24.11 -5.42 -0.13
C VAL A 94 -23.15 -5.46 -1.33
N MET A 95 -21.91 -4.98 -1.15
CA MET A 95 -20.96 -4.90 -2.24
C MET A 95 -20.43 -6.25 -2.70
N PHE A 96 -20.17 -7.18 -1.77
CA PHE A 96 -19.55 -8.48 -2.06
C PHE A 96 -20.47 -9.67 -1.95
N ASN A 97 -21.78 -9.45 -1.77
CA ASN A 97 -22.81 -10.48 -1.67
C ASN A 97 -22.48 -11.59 -0.64
N ARG A 98 -22.08 -11.17 0.57
CA ARG A 98 -21.80 -12.06 1.71
C ARG A 98 -22.52 -11.55 2.96
N PRO A 99 -22.90 -12.42 3.90
CA PRO A 99 -23.58 -12.00 5.14
C PRO A 99 -22.78 -10.95 5.92
N SER A 100 -23.46 -9.94 6.44
CA SER A 100 -22.81 -8.88 7.25
C SER A 100 -22.16 -9.44 8.52
N SER A 101 -22.72 -10.52 9.09
CA SER A 101 -22.14 -11.25 10.22
C SER A 101 -20.73 -11.80 9.92
N TYR A 102 -20.48 -12.26 8.68
CA TYR A 102 -19.17 -12.72 8.24
C TYR A 102 -18.13 -11.58 8.33
N TYR A 103 -18.43 -10.41 7.75
CA TYR A 103 -17.53 -9.27 7.79
C TYR A 103 -17.34 -8.74 9.20
N ARG A 104 -18.38 -8.70 10.01
CA ARG A 104 -18.31 -8.27 11.41
C ARG A 104 -17.34 -9.14 12.21
N ASN A 105 -17.46 -10.46 12.10
CA ASN A 105 -16.57 -11.40 12.77
C ASN A 105 -15.15 -11.34 12.23
N TYR A 106 -15.00 -11.22 10.91
CA TYR A 106 -13.70 -11.10 10.25
C TYR A 106 -12.93 -9.87 10.74
N LEU A 107 -13.58 -8.70 10.74
CA LEU A 107 -12.99 -7.44 11.18
C LEU A 107 -12.69 -7.42 12.68
N ARG A 108 -13.59 -7.95 13.53
CA ARG A 108 -13.36 -8.06 14.98
C ARG A 108 -12.18 -8.98 15.31
N ASN A 109 -12.08 -10.11 14.66
CA ASN A 109 -10.95 -11.02 14.83
C ASN A 109 -9.63 -10.36 14.43
N ALA A 110 -9.62 -9.65 13.31
CA ALA A 110 -8.45 -8.91 12.85
C ALA A 110 -8.06 -7.78 13.82
N LYS A 111 -9.04 -7.08 14.38
CA LYS A 111 -8.83 -6.03 15.39
C LYS A 111 -8.19 -6.59 16.67
N ARG A 112 -8.72 -7.71 17.17
CA ARG A 112 -8.14 -8.41 18.35
C ARG A 112 -6.69 -8.84 18.13
N LYS A 113 -6.39 -9.35 16.92
CA LYS A 113 -5.03 -9.77 16.53
C LYS A 113 -4.10 -8.61 16.17
N LYS A 114 -4.58 -7.36 16.24
CA LYS A 114 -3.83 -6.15 15.85
C LYS A 114 -3.20 -6.29 14.45
N ASN A 115 -3.95 -6.86 13.49
CA ASN A 115 -3.46 -7.10 12.15
C ASN A 115 -3.32 -5.77 11.39
N ARG A 116 -2.09 -5.43 10.98
CA ARG A 116 -1.79 -4.20 10.24
C ARG A 116 -1.99 -4.33 8.74
N TYR A 117 -2.21 -5.53 8.22
CA TYR A 117 -2.24 -5.77 6.79
C TYR A 117 -3.37 -6.74 6.40
N LEU A 118 -4.57 -6.47 6.95
CA LEU A 118 -5.75 -7.29 6.71
C LEU A 118 -6.21 -7.14 5.27
N LEU A 119 -6.27 -8.24 4.54
CA LEU A 119 -6.80 -8.24 3.18
C LEU A 119 -8.33 -8.10 3.20
N LEU A 120 -8.86 -7.05 2.60
CA LEU A 120 -10.30 -6.88 2.43
C LEU A 120 -10.77 -7.45 1.09
N THR A 121 -10.12 -7.06 0.00
CA THR A 121 -10.44 -7.53 -1.34
C THR A 121 -9.26 -7.41 -2.29
N ARG A 122 -9.29 -8.19 -3.39
CA ARG A 122 -8.27 -8.17 -4.44
C ARG A 122 -8.92 -7.95 -5.81
N ASN A 123 -8.14 -7.38 -6.72
CA ASN A 123 -8.45 -7.29 -8.14
C ASN A 123 -9.76 -6.58 -8.47
N ILE A 124 -10.20 -5.62 -7.65
CA ILE A 124 -11.38 -4.80 -7.93
C ILE A 124 -11.08 -3.73 -8.98
N GLY A 125 -12.10 -3.35 -9.75
CA GLY A 125 -12.02 -2.24 -10.70
C GLY A 125 -11.99 -0.89 -10.02
N TYR A 126 -11.73 0.16 -10.81
CA TYR A 126 -11.71 1.53 -10.28
C TYR A 126 -13.07 1.96 -9.71
N ILE A 127 -14.17 1.61 -10.36
CA ILE A 127 -15.53 1.99 -9.92
C ILE A 127 -15.83 1.40 -8.54
N ASP A 128 -15.56 0.10 -8.37
CA ASP A 128 -15.75 -0.58 -7.09
C ASP A 128 -14.84 -0.03 -5.99
N TYR A 129 -13.59 0.27 -6.36
CA TYR A 129 -12.64 0.90 -5.45
C TYR A 129 -13.12 2.29 -5.01
N ALA A 130 -13.60 3.12 -5.94
CA ALA A 130 -14.13 4.44 -5.64
C ALA A 130 -15.35 4.35 -4.69
N ARG A 131 -16.26 3.40 -4.95
CA ARG A 131 -17.40 3.10 -4.07
C ARG A 131 -16.95 2.65 -2.68
N LEU A 132 -15.96 1.77 -2.59
CA LEU A 132 -15.43 1.27 -1.32
C LEU A 132 -14.82 2.40 -0.48
N LYS A 133 -14.18 3.39 -1.08
CA LYS A 133 -13.66 4.58 -0.38
C LYS A 133 -14.73 5.43 0.30
N THR A 134 -15.99 5.34 -0.11
CA THR A 134 -17.08 6.08 0.54
C THR A 134 -17.64 5.39 1.79
N PHE A 135 -17.26 4.14 2.04
CA PHE A 135 -17.79 3.36 3.16
C PHE A 135 -17.38 3.91 4.53
N PRO A 136 -18.19 3.69 5.56
CA PRO A 136 -17.88 4.05 6.93
C PRO A 136 -16.48 3.56 7.32
N ILE A 137 -15.73 4.33 8.12
CA ILE A 137 -14.32 4.12 8.47
C ILE A 137 -13.39 4.35 7.27
N LEU A 138 -13.61 3.70 6.11
CA LEU A 138 -12.71 3.75 4.95
C LEU A 138 -12.61 5.15 4.34
N LYS A 139 -13.68 5.93 4.38
CA LYS A 139 -13.72 7.34 3.94
C LYS A 139 -12.76 8.26 4.70
N LEU A 140 -12.27 7.84 5.86
CA LEU A 140 -11.30 8.59 6.65
C LEU A 140 -9.86 8.44 6.15
N GLY A 141 -9.66 7.63 5.10
CA GLY A 141 -8.36 7.45 4.44
C GLY A 141 -7.36 6.60 5.24
N PRO A 142 -6.07 6.66 4.87
CA PRO A 142 -5.05 5.77 5.45
C PRO A 142 -4.75 6.08 6.92
N TYR A 143 -4.71 7.35 7.32
CA TYR A 143 -4.24 7.76 8.65
C TYR A 143 -5.25 7.56 9.79
N LYS A 144 -6.56 7.60 9.50
CA LYS A 144 -7.62 7.39 10.50
C LYS A 144 -8.47 6.17 10.21
N GLY A 145 -8.71 5.87 8.93
CA GLY A 145 -9.49 4.72 8.47
C GLY A 145 -8.65 3.47 8.23
N GLY A 146 -7.32 3.56 8.33
CA GLY A 146 -6.41 2.44 8.12
C GLY A 146 -6.46 1.85 6.71
N LEU A 147 -6.90 2.61 5.70
CA LEU A 147 -7.05 2.14 4.33
C LEU A 147 -5.70 2.06 3.62
N ILE A 148 -5.30 0.86 3.22
CA ILE A 148 -4.11 0.61 2.42
C ILE A 148 -4.55 0.14 1.05
N THR A 149 -4.08 0.81 0.00
CA THR A 149 -4.44 0.52 -1.39
C THR A 149 -3.19 0.24 -2.21
N GLU A 150 -3.20 -0.89 -2.90
CA GLU A 150 -2.17 -1.27 -3.87
C GLU A 150 -2.79 -1.28 -5.26
N GLN A 151 -2.26 -0.48 -6.17
CA GLN A 151 -2.67 -0.47 -7.58
C GLN A 151 -1.74 -1.38 -8.37
N LYS A 152 -2.32 -2.22 -9.22
CA LYS A 152 -1.58 -3.08 -10.15
C LYS A 152 -2.21 -2.99 -11.54
N ASN A 153 -1.38 -2.77 -12.54
CA ASN A 153 -1.81 -2.80 -13.93
C ASN A 153 -1.85 -4.24 -14.44
N VAL A 154 -3.01 -4.64 -14.93
CA VAL A 154 -3.26 -6.00 -15.43
C VAL A 154 -3.68 -5.92 -16.88
N ARG A 155 -3.19 -6.85 -17.70
CA ARG A 155 -3.60 -6.97 -19.09
C ARG A 155 -5.00 -7.57 -19.16
N ALA A 156 -5.94 -6.84 -19.73
CA ALA A 156 -7.29 -7.30 -20.01
C ALA A 156 -7.43 -7.58 -21.50
N ARG A 157 -8.20 -8.63 -21.81
CA ARG A 157 -8.58 -9.03 -23.17
C ARG A 157 -10.09 -9.02 -23.25
N PRO A 158 -10.72 -7.93 -23.71
CA PRO A 158 -12.19 -7.78 -23.69
C PRO A 158 -12.93 -8.85 -24.47
N LEU A 159 -12.35 -9.32 -25.57
CA LEU A 159 -12.94 -10.32 -26.46
C LEU A 159 -12.59 -11.78 -26.09
N GLY A 160 -11.86 -12.00 -24.99
CA GLY A 160 -11.42 -13.34 -24.57
C GLY A 160 -10.28 -13.92 -25.40
N LEU A 161 -9.83 -15.13 -25.01
CA LEU A 161 -8.73 -15.83 -25.72
C LEU A 161 -9.18 -16.50 -27.03
N SER A 162 -10.47 -16.70 -27.23
CA SER A 162 -11.04 -17.45 -28.35
C SER A 162 -10.93 -16.73 -29.73
N VAL A 163 -10.56 -15.45 -29.72
CA VAL A 163 -10.47 -14.65 -30.98
C VAL A 163 -9.05 -14.64 -31.56
N ILE A 164 -8.05 -15.20 -30.86
CA ILE A 164 -6.70 -15.31 -31.39
C ILE A 164 -6.55 -16.63 -32.14
N HIS A 165 -7.29 -16.79 -33.24
CA HIS A 165 -6.97 -17.75 -34.26
C HIS A 165 -5.94 -17.09 -35.20
N ILE A 166 -4.67 -17.34 -34.95
CA ILE A 166 -3.60 -16.99 -35.87
C ILE A 166 -3.73 -17.97 -37.00
N SER A 167 -4.42 -17.60 -38.09
CA SER A 167 -4.35 -18.31 -39.37
C SER A 167 -2.88 -18.32 -39.77
N PRO A 168 -2.27 -19.48 -39.99
CA PRO A 168 -0.94 -19.54 -40.58
C PRO A 168 -1.01 -18.96 -41.97
N HIS A 169 -0.25 -17.92 -42.23
CA HIS A 169 -0.12 -17.32 -43.52
C HIS A 169 0.43 -18.38 -44.49
N HIS A 170 -0.39 -18.88 -45.38
CA HIS A 170 0.02 -19.73 -46.47
C HIS A 170 0.95 -18.89 -47.36
N ARG A 171 2.26 -19.13 -47.29
CA ARG A 171 3.19 -18.69 -48.31
C ARG A 171 2.89 -19.55 -49.54
N SER A 172 2.20 -19.00 -50.52
CA SER A 172 2.20 -19.51 -51.86
C SER A 172 3.54 -19.17 -52.50
N SER A 173 4.21 -20.18 -52.96
CA SER A 173 5.43 -20.19 -53.79
C SER A 173 5.25 -19.42 -55.08
#